data_77c76ac6c974fb3e63dc483509eaee59
#
_entry.id   77c76ac6c974fb3e63dc483509eaee59
#
_cell.length_a   1.000
_cell.length_b   1.000
_cell.length_c   1.000
_cell.angle_alpha   90.00
_cell.angle_beta   90.00
_cell.angle_gamma   90.00
#
_symmetry.space_group_name_H-M   'P 1'
#
loop_
_entity.id
_entity.type
_entity.pdbx_description
1 polymer ?
#
loop_
_entity_poly.entity_id
_entity_poly.type
_entity_poly.pdbx_seq_one_letter_code
_entity_poly.pdbx_strand_id
1 'polypeptide(L)' 'MATHKFAVGQTVRFSPDRYQEPATKGGLFKIVRLLPEAGGVLQYRVKSEIGGHERVVREDQLARV' A
#
# COMPACT_ATOMS: atom_id res chain seq x y z
N MET A 1 -4.34 20.15 -4.37
CA MET A 1 -3.20 19.59 -3.84
C MET A 1 -3.47 18.20 -3.35
N ALA A 2 -2.69 17.27 -3.75
CA ALA A 2 -2.92 15.89 -3.38
C ALA A 2 -2.40 15.59 -2.00
N THR A 3 -3.15 14.88 -1.21
CA THR A 3 -2.74 14.55 0.13
C THR A 3 -2.84 13.06 0.30
N HIS A 4 -1.81 12.46 0.88
CA HIS A 4 -1.81 11.03 1.08
C HIS A 4 -2.93 10.65 2.05
N LYS A 5 -3.63 9.57 1.73
CA LYS A 5 -4.70 9.11 2.56
C LYS A 5 -4.20 8.34 3.74
N PHE A 6 -3.03 7.74 3.65
CA PHE A 6 -2.50 6.93 4.72
C PHE A 6 -1.23 7.56 5.27
N ALA A 7 -0.85 7.19 6.46
CA ALA A 7 0.32 7.77 7.12
C ALA A 7 1.38 6.74 7.40
N VAL A 8 2.60 7.18 7.59
CA VAL A 8 3.70 6.29 7.93
C VAL A 8 3.36 5.60 9.23
N GLY A 9 3.57 4.32 9.28
CA GLY A 9 3.27 3.53 10.46
C GLY A 9 1.89 2.89 10.43
N GLN A 10 1.07 3.27 9.49
CA GLN A 10 -0.28 2.74 9.43
C GLN A 10 -0.27 1.39 8.74
N THR A 11 -1.11 0.46 9.19
CA THR A 11 -1.23 -0.84 8.56
C THR A 11 -2.35 -0.77 7.54
N VAL A 12 -2.11 -1.27 6.36
CA VAL A 12 -3.10 -1.24 5.29
C VAL A 12 -3.18 -2.60 4.62
N ARG A 13 -4.21 -2.82 3.85
CA ARG A 13 -4.38 -4.04 3.11
C ARG A 13 -4.06 -3.76 1.64
N PHE A 14 -3.27 -4.58 1.04
CA PHE A 14 -2.85 -4.38 -0.34
C PHE A 14 -3.66 -5.29 -1.26
N SER A 15 -4.22 -4.72 -2.31
CA SER A 15 -4.96 -5.48 -3.28
C SER A 15 -4.45 -5.08 -4.65
N PRO A 16 -3.54 -5.79 -5.17
CA PRO A 16 -2.93 -5.41 -6.45
C PRO A 16 -3.92 -5.41 -7.60
N ASP A 17 -4.95 -6.23 -7.53
CA ASP A 17 -5.82 -6.31 -8.65
C ASP A 17 -7.13 -6.76 -8.12
N ARG A 18 -8.17 -6.13 -8.44
CA ARG A 18 -9.41 -6.52 -7.90
C ARG A 18 -9.84 -7.86 -8.33
N TYR A 19 -9.31 -8.43 -9.30
CA TYR A 19 -9.72 -9.74 -9.70
C TYR A 19 -8.88 -10.77 -9.01
N GLN A 20 -7.92 -10.40 -8.30
CA GLN A 20 -7.02 -11.32 -7.71
C GLN A 20 -7.65 -11.98 -6.60
N GLU A 21 -7.34 -13.09 -6.27
CA GLU A 21 -7.83 -13.75 -5.23
C GLU A 21 -7.40 -13.18 -4.06
N PRO A 22 -8.16 -12.92 -3.27
CA PRO A 22 -7.91 -12.28 -2.08
C PRO A 22 -6.99 -13.07 -1.30
N ALA A 23 -7.06 -14.18 -1.52
CA ALA A 23 -6.29 -15.03 -0.76
C ALA A 23 -4.95 -14.61 -0.75
N THR A 24 -4.58 -13.86 -1.46
CA THR A 24 -3.33 -13.49 -1.47
C THR A 24 -2.98 -13.22 -0.22
N LYS A 25 -3.00 -13.86 0.53
CA LYS A 25 -2.64 -13.73 1.74
C LYS A 25 -1.86 -12.60 1.97
N GLY A 26 -1.06 -12.29 2.09
CA GLY A 26 -0.26 -11.27 2.40
C GLY A 26 -0.84 -10.03 2.36
N GLY A 27 -1.87 -9.89 2.57
CA GLY A 27 -2.45 -8.68 2.39
C GLY A 27 -2.09 -7.54 3.29
N LEU A 28 -1.54 -7.76 4.43
CA LEU A 28 -1.25 -6.67 5.36
C LEU A 28 0.15 -6.12 5.21
N PHE A 29 0.24 -4.82 5.11
CA PHE A 29 1.51 -4.15 4.97
C PHE A 29 1.52 -2.91 5.84
N LYS A 30 2.68 -2.44 6.19
CA LYS A 30 2.81 -1.24 6.99
C LYS A 30 3.42 -0.16 6.12
N ILE A 31 2.90 1.03 6.18
CA ILE A 31 3.43 2.14 5.39
C ILE A 31 4.73 2.59 6.03
N VAL A 32 5.81 2.55 5.27
CA VAL A 32 7.10 2.98 5.80
C VAL A 32 7.53 4.31 5.23
N ARG A 33 6.96 4.74 4.12
CA ARG A 33 7.32 6.01 3.54
C ARG A 33 6.25 6.50 2.61
N LEU A 34 6.04 7.80 2.58
CA LEU A 34 5.11 8.39 1.63
C LEU A 34 5.92 8.80 0.42
N LEU A 35 5.47 8.45 -0.75
CA LEU A 35 6.18 8.76 -1.98
C LEU A 35 5.39 9.76 -2.81
N PRO A 36 6.06 10.49 -3.67
CA PRO A 36 5.38 11.52 -4.45
C PRO A 36 4.44 10.92 -5.49
N GLU A 37 3.54 11.73 -5.99
CA GLU A 37 2.62 11.31 -6.96
C GLU A 37 3.34 10.93 -8.25
N ALA A 38 2.87 9.94 -8.90
CA ALA A 38 3.43 9.53 -10.17
C ALA A 38 2.25 9.12 -11.03
N GLY A 39 2.14 9.72 -12.19
CA GLY A 39 1.03 9.38 -13.07
C GLY A 39 -0.32 9.78 -12.51
N GLY A 40 -0.36 10.78 -11.67
CA GLY A 40 -1.61 11.22 -11.10
C GLY A 40 -2.05 10.45 -9.87
N VAL A 41 -1.25 9.53 -9.38
CA VAL A 41 -1.62 8.73 -8.23
C VAL A 41 -0.54 8.80 -7.18
N LEU A 42 -0.91 8.98 -5.93
CA LEU A 42 0.04 9.02 -4.85
C LEU A 42 0.56 7.62 -4.61
N GLN A 43 1.78 7.50 -4.19
CA GLN A 43 2.40 6.21 -3.98
C GLN A 43 2.95 6.06 -2.58
N TYR A 44 3.25 4.83 -2.20
CA TYR A 44 3.74 4.54 -0.87
C TYR A 44 4.76 3.42 -0.93
N ARG A 45 5.69 3.45 0.01
CA ARG A 45 6.60 2.34 0.16
C ARG A 45 6.06 1.61 1.35
N VAL A 46 5.78 0.34 1.20
CA VAL A 46 5.19 -0.44 2.26
C VAL A 46 6.02 -1.67 2.56
N LYS A 47 5.89 -2.22 3.75
CA LYS A 47 6.65 -3.35 4.14
C LYS A 47 5.70 -4.44 4.56
N SER A 48 5.88 -5.64 4.09
CA SER A 48 5.01 -6.73 4.42
C SER A 48 5.12 -7.09 5.88
N GLU A 49 4.00 -7.35 6.51
CA GLU A 49 4.00 -7.72 7.91
C GLU A 49 4.55 -9.15 8.01
N ILE A 50 4.54 -9.89 6.94
CA ILE A 50 5.05 -11.22 6.95
C ILE A 50 6.24 -11.24 6.07
N GLY A 51 7.38 -11.53 6.53
CA GLY A 51 8.56 -11.60 5.70
C GLY A 51 9.33 -10.31 5.53
N GLY A 52 8.74 -9.20 5.84
CA GLY A 52 9.49 -7.94 5.78
C GLY A 52 9.87 -7.41 4.42
N HIS A 53 9.26 -7.87 3.36
CA HIS A 53 9.64 -7.38 2.05
C HIS A 53 9.03 -6.01 1.83
N GLU A 54 9.75 -5.11 1.20
CA GLU A 54 9.24 -3.79 0.93
C GLU A 54 8.88 -3.69 -0.54
N ARG A 55 7.90 -2.91 -0.86
CA ARG A 55 7.53 -2.68 -2.23
C ARG A 55 6.87 -1.32 -2.38
N VAL A 56 6.81 -0.82 -3.59
CA VAL A 56 6.19 0.46 -3.87
C VAL A 56 4.82 0.16 -4.47
N VAL A 57 3.78 0.76 -3.93
CA VAL A 57 2.42 0.51 -4.37
C VAL A 57 1.69 1.81 -4.57
N ARG A 58 0.59 1.79 -5.29
CA ARG A 58 -0.21 2.98 -5.51
C ARG A 58 -1.30 3.06 -4.48
N GLU A 59 -1.74 4.28 -4.20
CA GLU A 59 -2.77 4.48 -3.19
C GLU A 59 -4.05 3.73 -3.53
N ASP A 60 -4.39 3.60 -4.79
CA ASP A 60 -5.62 2.94 -5.14
C ASP A 60 -5.51 1.42 -4.99
N GLN A 61 -4.37 0.90 -4.62
CA GLN A 61 -4.21 -0.51 -4.38
C GLN A 61 -4.28 -0.81 -2.89
N LEU A 62 -4.45 0.19 -2.06
CA LEU A 62 -4.46 0.05 -0.62
C LEU A 62 -5.82 0.35 -0.03
N ALA A 63 -6.12 -0.31 1.07
CA ALA A 63 -7.37 -0.07 1.76
C ALA A 63 -7.12 -0.09 3.26
N ARG A 64 -7.96 0.54 4.03
CA ARG A 64 -7.80 0.53 5.45
C ARG A 64 -8.13 -0.84 5.97
N VAL A 65 -7.47 -1.21 7.02
CA VAL A 65 -7.72 -2.49 7.66
C VAL A 65 -8.91 -2.38 8.59
#